data_64ef79d08a8d90400abb516117ca4793
#
_entry.id   64ef79d08a8d90400abb516117ca4793
#
_cell.length_a   1.000
_cell.length_b   1.000
_cell.length_c   1.000
_cell.angle_alpha   90.00
_cell.angle_beta   90.00
_cell.angle_gamma   90.00
#
_symmetry.space_group_name_H-M   'P 1'
#
loop_
_entity.id
_entity.type
_entity.pdbx_description
1 polymer ?
#
loop_
_entity_poly.entity_id
_entity_poly.type
_entity_poly.pdbx_seq_one_letter_code
_entity_poly.pdbx_strand_id
1 'polypeptide(L)'
;MTQKISTEKEAVLDAETRMREDARSRRVVLVCHCLLDGNAKVWERARYSGDFTAVTDIIQKKGYGILQLPCPELLYFGANRYWGGKNVFDSAGFRRFCREKARETADYIENYNKVGVKAVCVLGCDGSPTCGVSHTNFYDNGGGRPKTLMRRVIPGKGIFMEELEKELKERNLPVPDFVGLGMDLFSDSTEAIVEEFRKYMEGK
;
A
#
# COMPACT_ATOMS: atom_id res chain seq x y z
N MET A 1 12.34 -33.43 45.21
CA MET A 1 11.51 -32.20 44.97
C MET A 1 12.32 -30.98 44.50
N THR A 2 13.58 -30.84 44.82
CA THR A 2 14.44 -29.70 44.51
C THR A 2 14.86 -29.56 43.03
N GLN A 3 15.00 -30.69 42.30
CA GLN A 3 15.44 -30.69 40.91
C GLN A 3 14.36 -30.20 39.92
N LYS A 4 13.08 -30.40 40.23
CA LYS A 4 11.96 -29.98 39.37
C LYS A 4 11.74 -28.43 39.38
N ILE A 5 12.00 -27.80 40.53
CA ILE A 5 11.85 -26.35 40.70
C ILE A 5 12.98 -25.58 39.99
N SER A 6 14.18 -26.16 39.92
CA SER A 6 15.31 -25.60 39.20
C SER A 6 15.06 -25.56 37.69
N THR A 7 14.57 -26.65 37.10
CA THR A 7 14.27 -26.72 35.65
C THR A 7 13.12 -25.83 35.20
N GLU A 8 12.10 -25.63 36.04
CA GLU A 8 11.00 -24.72 35.73
C GLU A 8 11.46 -23.24 35.76
N LYS A 9 12.31 -22.88 36.74
CA LYS A 9 12.89 -21.52 36.83
C LYS A 9 13.85 -21.21 35.65
N GLU A 10 14.66 -22.19 35.27
CA GLU A 10 15.55 -22.05 34.10
C GLU A 10 14.76 -21.95 32.80
N ALA A 11 13.68 -22.72 32.64
CA ALA A 11 12.80 -22.63 31.48
C ALA A 11 12.08 -21.27 31.40
N VAL A 12 11.65 -20.70 32.52
CA VAL A 12 11.02 -19.36 32.58
C VAL A 12 12.05 -18.27 32.26
N LEU A 13 13.26 -18.38 32.83
CA LEU A 13 14.35 -17.42 32.55
C LEU A 13 14.79 -17.48 31.06
N ASP A 14 14.86 -18.67 30.46
CA ASP A 14 15.18 -18.84 29.04
C ASP A 14 14.09 -18.26 28.15
N ALA A 15 12.81 -18.45 28.50
CA ALA A 15 11.69 -17.83 27.81
C ALA A 15 11.72 -16.31 27.92
N GLU A 16 11.98 -15.74 29.10
CA GLU A 16 12.11 -14.29 29.27
C GLU A 16 13.32 -13.72 28.52
N THR A 17 14.44 -14.43 28.47
CA THR A 17 15.64 -14.03 27.70
C THR A 17 15.34 -14.04 26.21
N ARG A 18 14.67 -15.06 25.68
CA ARG A 18 14.24 -15.13 24.28
C ARG A 18 13.24 -14.03 23.92
N MET A 19 12.35 -13.65 24.84
CA MET A 19 11.43 -12.53 24.64
C MET A 19 12.15 -11.18 24.57
N ARG A 20 13.34 -11.05 25.15
CA ARG A 20 14.16 -9.81 25.08
C ARG A 20 14.92 -9.68 23.76
N GLU A 21 15.11 -10.74 23.00
CA GLU A 21 15.77 -10.78 21.68
C GLU A 21 14.77 -10.58 20.53
N ASP A 22 13.76 -9.74 20.73
CA ASP A 22 12.79 -9.44 19.70
C ASP A 22 13.44 -8.67 18.53
N ALA A 23 13.63 -9.38 17.41
CA ALA A 23 14.29 -8.87 16.20
C ALA A 23 13.40 -7.98 15.33
N ARG A 24 12.18 -7.64 15.76
CA ARG A 24 11.27 -6.80 14.97
C ARG A 24 11.84 -5.40 14.76
N SER A 25 11.82 -4.90 13.53
CA SER A 25 12.19 -3.52 13.22
C SER A 25 11.20 -2.48 13.78
N ARG A 26 9.97 -2.91 14.11
CA ARG A 26 8.84 -2.05 14.49
C ARG A 26 8.52 -0.98 13.44
N ARG A 27 8.76 -1.29 12.18
CA ARG A 27 8.48 -0.46 11.03
C ARG A 27 7.80 -1.26 9.94
N VAL A 28 6.78 -0.67 9.32
CA VAL A 28 6.00 -1.29 8.24
C VAL A 28 5.74 -0.28 7.13
N VAL A 29 5.82 -0.74 5.88
CA VAL A 29 5.40 0.00 4.70
C VAL A 29 4.09 -0.60 4.21
N LEU A 30 3.10 0.26 4.00
CA LEU A 30 1.83 -0.15 3.40
C LEU A 30 1.98 -0.11 1.89
N VAL A 31 1.73 -1.23 1.21
CA VAL A 31 2.01 -1.36 -0.23
C VAL A 31 0.75 -1.73 -0.99
N CYS A 32 0.41 -0.99 -2.03
CA CYS A 32 -0.70 -1.32 -2.91
C CYS A 32 -0.58 -2.75 -3.44
N HIS A 33 -1.70 -3.47 -3.43
CA HIS A 33 -1.78 -4.87 -3.85
C HIS A 33 -1.09 -5.12 -5.21
N CYS A 34 -1.37 -4.28 -6.18
CA CYS A 34 -0.82 -4.44 -7.53
C CYS A 34 0.70 -4.25 -7.63
N LEU A 35 1.38 -3.71 -6.62
CA LEU A 35 2.84 -3.66 -6.55
C LEU A 35 3.43 -4.98 -6.01
N LEU A 36 2.62 -5.79 -5.34
CA LEU A 36 2.98 -7.11 -4.82
C LEU A 36 2.47 -8.25 -5.72
N ASP A 37 1.51 -7.95 -6.60
CA ASP A 37 0.95 -8.90 -7.55
C ASP A 37 0.55 -8.18 -8.85
N GLY A 38 1.38 -8.32 -9.88
CA GLY A 38 1.14 -7.76 -11.22
C GLY A 38 -0.13 -8.28 -11.88
N ASN A 39 -0.62 -9.49 -11.51
CA ASN A 39 -1.87 -10.04 -12.04
C ASN A 39 -3.10 -9.23 -11.59
N ALA A 40 -2.98 -8.47 -10.51
CA ALA A 40 -4.05 -7.58 -10.04
C ALA A 40 -4.18 -6.28 -10.86
N LYS A 41 -3.22 -5.98 -11.74
CA LYS A 41 -3.30 -4.81 -12.64
C LYS A 41 -4.46 -4.96 -13.62
N VAL A 42 -5.04 -3.83 -13.99
CA VAL A 42 -5.98 -3.79 -15.11
C VAL A 42 -5.26 -4.23 -16.40
N TRP A 43 -6.00 -4.88 -17.30
CA TRP A 43 -5.46 -5.44 -18.54
C TRP A 43 -4.51 -4.48 -19.27
N GLU A 44 -3.39 -4.99 -19.78
CA GLU A 44 -2.33 -4.26 -20.50
C GLU A 44 -1.55 -3.21 -19.66
N ARG A 45 -1.68 -3.20 -18.33
CA ARG A 45 -0.99 -2.23 -17.46
C ARG A 45 0.09 -2.82 -16.57
N ALA A 46 0.25 -4.14 -16.54
CA ALA A 46 1.33 -4.77 -15.80
C ALA A 46 2.67 -4.52 -16.49
N ARG A 47 3.66 -4.03 -15.73
CA ARG A 47 5.05 -3.82 -16.19
C ARG A 47 6.00 -4.87 -15.60
N TYR A 48 5.52 -5.79 -14.80
CA TYR A 48 6.22 -6.90 -14.16
C TYR A 48 5.27 -8.09 -14.03
N SER A 49 5.83 -9.28 -13.96
CA SER A 49 5.04 -10.53 -14.00
C SER A 49 4.45 -10.93 -12.65
N GLY A 50 5.18 -10.74 -11.58
CA GLY A 50 4.80 -11.05 -10.20
C GLY A 50 4.74 -9.79 -9.35
N ASP A 51 5.58 -9.72 -8.31
CA ASP A 51 5.78 -8.51 -7.53
C ASP A 51 6.72 -7.52 -8.23
N PHE A 52 6.69 -6.27 -7.81
CA PHE A 52 7.66 -5.28 -8.23
C PHE A 52 8.92 -5.39 -7.36
N THR A 53 9.71 -6.44 -7.61
CA THR A 53 10.87 -6.86 -6.83
C THR A 53 11.84 -5.71 -6.52
N ALA A 54 12.10 -4.83 -7.50
CA ALA A 54 13.01 -3.71 -7.31
C ALA A 54 12.57 -2.75 -6.18
N VAL A 55 11.30 -2.67 -5.89
CA VAL A 55 10.71 -1.86 -4.80
C VAL A 55 10.65 -2.68 -3.50
N THR A 56 10.21 -3.94 -3.57
CA THR A 56 10.12 -4.79 -2.38
C THR A 56 11.48 -5.08 -1.78
N ASP A 57 12.52 -5.24 -2.61
CA ASP A 57 13.92 -5.37 -2.18
C ASP A 57 14.41 -4.18 -1.35
N ILE A 58 14.04 -2.95 -1.72
CA ILE A 58 14.41 -1.75 -0.96
C ILE A 58 13.82 -1.82 0.45
N ILE A 59 12.54 -2.21 0.56
CA ILE A 59 11.84 -2.34 1.84
C ILE A 59 12.47 -3.45 2.70
N GLN A 60 12.75 -4.60 2.09
CA GLN A 60 13.37 -5.75 2.77
C GLN A 60 14.80 -5.45 3.26
N LYS A 61 15.61 -4.77 2.44
CA LYS A 61 16.98 -4.36 2.83
C LYS A 61 17.00 -3.40 4.02
N LYS A 62 15.93 -2.64 4.23
CA LYS A 62 15.74 -1.81 5.44
C LYS A 62 15.26 -2.64 6.65
N GLY A 63 14.93 -3.91 6.47
CA GLY A 63 14.36 -4.75 7.51
C GLY A 63 12.92 -4.38 7.86
N TYR A 64 12.18 -3.69 7.00
CA TYR A 64 10.81 -3.28 7.28
C TYR A 64 9.81 -4.34 6.86
N GLY A 65 8.73 -4.47 7.63
CA GLY A 65 7.60 -5.29 7.25
C GLY A 65 6.80 -4.68 6.10
N ILE A 66 6.04 -5.52 5.40
CA ILE A 66 5.12 -5.09 4.35
C ILE A 66 3.70 -5.39 4.80
N LEU A 67 2.84 -4.37 4.83
CA LEU A 67 1.41 -4.53 4.96
C LEU A 67 0.78 -4.32 3.58
N GLN A 68 0.23 -5.39 3.02
CA GLN A 68 -0.47 -5.33 1.75
C GLN A 68 -1.78 -4.57 1.90
N LEU A 69 -1.97 -3.54 1.08
CA LEU A 69 -3.26 -2.87 0.93
C LEU A 69 -4.19 -3.68 0.03
N PRO A 70 -5.50 -3.68 0.28
CA PRO A 70 -6.45 -4.29 -0.64
C PRO A 70 -6.43 -3.57 -2.00
N CYS A 71 -6.83 -4.27 -3.06
CA CYS A 71 -7.13 -3.65 -4.35
C CYS A 71 -8.64 -3.44 -4.49
N PRO A 72 -9.18 -2.24 -4.21
CA PRO A 72 -10.62 -2.02 -4.30
C PRO A 72 -11.19 -2.25 -5.70
N GLU A 73 -10.43 -1.92 -6.74
CA GLU A 73 -10.87 -2.17 -8.12
C GLU A 73 -11.04 -3.65 -8.43
N LEU A 74 -10.04 -4.48 -8.05
CA LEU A 74 -10.11 -5.93 -8.27
C LEU A 74 -11.28 -6.55 -7.50
N LEU A 75 -11.46 -6.13 -6.26
CA LEU A 75 -12.48 -6.68 -5.37
C LEU A 75 -13.90 -6.25 -5.77
N TYR A 76 -14.08 -5.04 -6.27
CA TYR A 76 -15.39 -4.48 -6.61
C TYR A 76 -15.81 -4.75 -8.05
N PHE A 77 -14.88 -4.56 -9.01
CA PHE A 77 -15.19 -4.68 -10.45
C PHE A 77 -14.72 -6.01 -11.06
N GLY A 78 -13.89 -6.79 -10.34
CA GLY A 78 -13.33 -8.05 -10.83
C GLY A 78 -12.08 -7.87 -11.71
N ALA A 79 -11.48 -9.01 -12.09
CA ALA A 79 -10.24 -9.04 -12.86
C ALA A 79 -10.41 -8.51 -14.30
N ASN A 80 -11.58 -8.71 -14.90
CA ASN A 80 -11.90 -8.28 -16.27
C ASN A 80 -12.41 -6.83 -16.37
N ARG A 81 -12.16 -6.02 -15.34
CA ARG A 81 -12.59 -4.62 -15.33
C ARG A 81 -11.96 -3.82 -16.47
N TYR A 82 -12.69 -2.82 -16.94
CA TYR A 82 -12.20 -1.88 -17.95
C TYR A 82 -11.27 -0.83 -17.37
N TRP A 83 -10.49 -0.19 -18.23
CA TRP A 83 -9.79 1.03 -17.91
C TRP A 83 -10.79 2.12 -17.58
N GLY A 84 -10.63 2.74 -16.44
CA GLY A 84 -11.47 3.85 -16.03
C GLY A 84 -10.66 4.97 -15.38
N GLY A 85 -11.14 6.19 -15.51
CA GLY A 85 -10.63 7.34 -14.79
C GLY A 85 -11.29 7.48 -13.42
N LYS A 86 -10.72 8.35 -12.60
CA LYS A 86 -11.31 8.68 -11.30
C LYS A 86 -12.77 9.14 -11.42
N ASN A 87 -13.07 9.96 -12.42
CA ASN A 87 -14.42 10.43 -12.69
C ASN A 87 -15.43 9.32 -13.05
N VAL A 88 -14.95 8.19 -13.55
CA VAL A 88 -15.78 7.02 -13.88
C VAL A 88 -16.04 6.15 -12.65
N PHE A 89 -15.00 5.95 -11.84
CA PHE A 89 -15.07 5.09 -10.67
C PHE A 89 -15.63 5.80 -9.43
N ASP A 90 -15.58 7.12 -9.37
CA ASP A 90 -16.04 7.90 -8.22
C ASP A 90 -17.57 7.94 -8.12
N SER A 91 -18.13 6.77 -7.83
CA SER A 91 -19.54 6.60 -7.53
C SER A 91 -19.76 6.45 -6.02
N ALA A 92 -20.96 6.80 -5.56
CA ALA A 92 -21.30 6.67 -4.14
C ALA A 92 -21.13 5.22 -3.63
N GLY A 93 -21.42 4.21 -4.47
CA GLY A 93 -21.23 2.80 -4.13
C GLY A 93 -19.77 2.41 -3.99
N PHE A 94 -18.95 2.75 -4.98
CA PHE A 94 -17.51 2.42 -4.94
C PHE A 94 -16.78 3.19 -3.84
N ARG A 95 -17.16 4.46 -3.59
CA ARG A 95 -16.57 5.24 -2.49
C ARG A 95 -16.91 4.66 -1.12
N ARG A 96 -18.14 4.14 -0.90
CA ARG A 96 -18.48 3.40 0.34
C ARG A 96 -17.62 2.15 0.51
N PHE A 97 -17.42 1.41 -0.56
CA PHE A 97 -16.56 0.22 -0.54
C PHE A 97 -15.10 0.58 -0.25
N CYS A 98 -14.56 1.62 -0.88
CA CYS A 98 -13.20 2.11 -0.57
C CYS A 98 -13.06 2.53 0.90
N ARG A 99 -14.08 3.18 1.47
CA ARG A 99 -14.10 3.56 2.89
C ARG A 99 -14.11 2.36 3.82
N GLU A 100 -14.85 1.30 3.50
CA GLU A 100 -14.82 0.04 4.25
C GLU A 100 -13.40 -0.54 4.27
N LYS A 101 -12.74 -0.60 3.11
CA LYS A 101 -11.36 -1.09 3.01
C LYS A 101 -10.34 -0.17 3.69
N ALA A 102 -10.59 1.13 3.69
CA ALA A 102 -9.79 2.09 4.45
C ALA A 102 -9.90 1.88 5.97
N ARG A 103 -11.10 1.55 6.47
CA ARG A 103 -11.32 1.21 7.89
C ARG A 103 -10.57 -0.04 8.30
N GLU A 104 -10.65 -1.11 7.51
CA GLU A 104 -9.89 -2.34 7.75
C GLU A 104 -8.38 -2.07 7.80
N THR A 105 -7.88 -1.22 6.91
CA THR A 105 -6.46 -0.82 6.90
C THR A 105 -6.09 0.02 8.12
N ALA A 106 -6.96 0.93 8.53
CA ALA A 106 -6.75 1.77 9.71
C ALA A 106 -6.73 0.93 11.01
N ASP A 107 -7.49 -0.17 11.08
CA ASP A 107 -7.45 -1.11 12.21
C ASP A 107 -6.05 -1.73 12.40
N TYR A 108 -5.35 -2.08 11.30
CA TYR A 108 -3.95 -2.53 11.36
C TYR A 108 -3.04 -1.44 11.91
N ILE A 109 -3.15 -0.22 11.39
CA ILE A 109 -2.31 0.92 11.81
C ILE A 109 -2.55 1.23 13.30
N GLU A 110 -3.81 1.24 13.74
CA GLU A 110 -4.16 1.45 15.13
C GLU A 110 -3.55 0.40 16.05
N ASN A 111 -3.69 -0.89 15.69
CA ASN A 111 -3.14 -1.99 16.48
C ASN A 111 -1.60 -1.97 16.49
N TYR A 112 -0.97 -1.67 15.36
CA TYR A 112 0.48 -1.49 15.29
C TYR A 112 0.97 -0.34 16.17
N ASN A 113 0.26 0.79 16.14
CA ASN A 113 0.62 1.96 16.93
C ASN A 113 0.56 1.68 18.44
N LYS A 114 -0.42 0.88 18.92
CA LYS A 114 -0.54 0.46 20.33
C LYS A 114 0.70 -0.30 20.84
N VAL A 115 1.44 -0.96 19.97
CA VAL A 115 2.64 -1.73 20.34
C VAL A 115 3.94 -1.10 19.81
N GLY A 116 3.90 0.18 19.42
CA GLY A 116 5.07 0.94 18.98
C GLY A 116 5.59 0.58 17.59
N VAL A 117 4.80 -0.13 16.76
CA VAL A 117 5.11 -0.35 15.35
C VAL A 117 4.62 0.85 14.53
N LYS A 118 5.52 1.44 13.75
CA LYS A 118 5.23 2.64 12.95
C LYS A 118 4.99 2.29 11.49
N ALA A 119 3.90 2.78 10.94
CA ALA A 119 3.70 2.86 9.49
C ALA A 119 4.61 3.96 8.93
N VAL A 120 5.57 3.58 8.08
CA VAL A 120 6.58 4.50 7.53
C VAL A 120 5.98 5.31 6.39
N CYS A 121 5.37 4.61 5.43
CA CYS A 121 4.65 5.24 4.32
C CYS A 121 3.57 4.32 3.75
N VAL A 122 2.68 4.94 2.99
CA VAL A 122 1.71 4.30 2.11
C VAL A 122 2.23 4.42 0.68
N LEU A 123 2.58 3.30 0.08
CA LEU A 123 3.12 3.24 -1.27
C LEU A 123 1.99 2.98 -2.27
N GLY A 124 1.69 4.00 -3.07
CA GLY A 124 0.63 3.99 -4.06
C GLY A 124 1.13 3.89 -5.50
N CYS A 125 0.21 3.86 -6.44
CA CYS A 125 0.47 3.74 -7.87
C CYS A 125 -0.06 4.99 -8.57
N ASP A 126 0.80 5.95 -8.86
CA ASP A 126 0.42 7.20 -9.53
C ASP A 126 -0.10 6.93 -10.94
N GLY A 127 -1.13 7.68 -11.30
CA GLY A 127 -1.93 7.44 -12.49
C GLY A 127 -3.10 6.47 -12.29
N SER A 128 -3.19 5.78 -11.12
CA SER A 128 -4.36 4.97 -10.80
C SER A 128 -5.52 5.85 -10.33
N PRO A 129 -6.77 5.56 -10.75
CA PRO A 129 -7.95 6.28 -10.26
C PRO A 129 -8.26 6.01 -8.79
N THR A 130 -7.71 4.93 -8.24
CA THR A 130 -8.02 4.42 -6.91
C THR A 130 -6.82 4.54 -5.97
N CYS A 131 -5.62 4.19 -6.44
CA CYS A 131 -4.41 4.10 -5.63
C CYS A 131 -3.35 5.16 -5.99
N GLY A 132 -3.66 6.17 -6.82
CA GLY A 132 -2.80 7.33 -7.06
C GLY A 132 -2.57 8.13 -5.78
N VAL A 133 -1.40 8.73 -5.62
CA VAL A 133 -1.01 9.54 -4.46
C VAL A 133 -0.86 11.01 -4.86
N SER A 134 0.06 11.29 -5.76
CA SER A 134 0.31 12.64 -6.29
C SER A 134 -0.50 12.92 -7.54
N HIS A 135 -0.76 11.87 -8.32
CA HIS A 135 -1.48 11.96 -9.59
C HIS A 135 -2.49 10.83 -9.75
N THR A 136 -3.60 11.16 -10.37
CA THR A 136 -4.62 10.20 -10.79
C THR A 136 -4.97 10.41 -12.25
N ASN A 137 -5.81 9.58 -12.84
CA ASN A 137 -6.25 9.73 -14.20
C ASN A 137 -7.71 10.19 -14.29
N PHE A 138 -8.02 10.82 -15.40
CA PHE A 138 -9.34 11.30 -15.78
C PHE A 138 -9.60 10.99 -17.25
N TYR A 139 -10.80 10.57 -17.58
CA TYR A 139 -11.20 10.31 -18.96
C TYR A 139 -12.31 11.25 -19.37
N ASP A 140 -12.04 12.13 -20.35
CA ASP A 140 -13.01 13.13 -20.80
C ASP A 140 -14.25 12.53 -21.47
N ASN A 141 -14.13 11.32 -22.02
CA ASN A 141 -15.20 10.61 -22.71
C ASN A 141 -15.75 9.41 -21.90
N GLY A 142 -15.55 9.40 -20.57
CA GLY A 142 -15.99 8.29 -19.72
C GLY A 142 -15.04 7.09 -19.77
N GLY A 143 -15.53 5.91 -19.37
CA GLY A 143 -14.75 4.65 -19.32
C GLY A 143 -14.82 3.85 -20.62
N GLY A 144 -14.08 2.74 -20.65
CA GLY A 144 -14.08 1.80 -21.77
C GLY A 144 -12.76 1.77 -22.54
N ARG A 145 -12.80 1.20 -23.75
CA ARG A 145 -11.68 1.21 -24.70
C ARG A 145 -12.00 2.13 -25.88
N PRO A 146 -11.86 3.43 -25.75
CA PRO A 146 -12.05 4.33 -26.87
C PRO A 146 -10.92 4.10 -27.90
N LYS A 147 -11.23 4.20 -29.19
CA LYS A 147 -10.22 4.18 -30.26
C LYS A 147 -9.20 5.30 -30.11
N THR A 148 -9.62 6.39 -29.46
CA THR A 148 -8.79 7.51 -29.07
C THR A 148 -8.89 7.67 -27.55
N LEU A 149 -7.79 7.44 -26.84
CA LEU A 149 -7.70 7.62 -25.40
C LEU A 149 -7.65 9.13 -25.08
N MET A 150 -8.75 9.68 -24.62
CA MET A 150 -8.78 11.04 -24.06
C MET A 150 -8.49 11.00 -22.55
N ARG A 151 -7.34 10.40 -22.22
CA ARG A 151 -6.86 10.28 -20.86
C ARG A 151 -6.03 11.49 -20.47
N ARG A 152 -6.38 12.09 -19.37
CA ARG A 152 -5.55 13.11 -18.70
C ARG A 152 -5.03 12.59 -17.39
N VAL A 153 -3.78 12.88 -17.10
CA VAL A 153 -3.23 12.72 -15.76
C VAL A 153 -3.43 14.05 -15.04
N ILE A 154 -4.08 14.00 -13.91
CA ILE A 154 -4.40 15.18 -13.11
C ILE A 154 -3.79 15.05 -11.71
N PRO A 155 -3.38 16.16 -11.09
CA PRO A 155 -2.94 16.14 -9.68
C PRO A 155 -4.06 15.65 -8.75
N GLY A 156 -3.67 14.96 -7.70
CA GLY A 156 -4.58 14.51 -6.65
C GLY A 156 -4.55 13.00 -6.41
N LYS A 157 -5.13 12.62 -5.28
CA LYS A 157 -5.20 11.22 -4.85
C LYS A 157 -6.30 10.45 -5.57
N GLY A 158 -6.10 9.14 -5.68
CA GLY A 158 -7.15 8.19 -6.04
C GLY A 158 -8.14 7.99 -4.90
N ILE A 159 -9.30 7.42 -5.23
CA ILE A 159 -10.46 7.33 -4.32
C ILE A 159 -10.12 6.61 -3.01
N PHE A 160 -9.42 5.48 -3.08
CA PHE A 160 -9.05 4.72 -1.89
C PHE A 160 -8.04 5.47 -1.02
N MET A 161 -7.06 6.15 -1.63
CA MET A 161 -6.06 6.93 -0.88
C MET A 161 -6.69 8.15 -0.19
N GLU A 162 -7.71 8.76 -0.79
CA GLU A 162 -8.51 9.82 -0.13
C GLU A 162 -9.25 9.27 1.10
N GLU A 163 -9.95 8.14 0.94
CA GLU A 163 -10.72 7.55 2.04
C GLU A 163 -9.79 7.03 3.16
N LEU A 164 -8.63 6.48 2.83
CA LEU A 164 -7.65 6.03 3.82
C LEU A 164 -7.08 7.20 4.63
N GLU A 165 -6.62 8.25 3.96
CA GLU A 165 -6.11 9.44 4.66
C GLU A 165 -7.18 10.09 5.54
N LYS A 166 -8.41 10.16 5.05
CA LYS A 166 -9.55 10.67 5.79
C LYS A 166 -9.83 9.83 7.04
N GLU A 167 -9.90 8.50 6.91
CA GLU A 167 -10.16 7.58 8.02
C GLU A 167 -9.08 7.70 9.11
N LEU A 168 -7.79 7.79 8.72
CA LEU A 168 -6.70 7.96 9.67
C LEU A 168 -6.82 9.28 10.45
N LYS A 169 -7.17 10.36 9.78
CA LYS A 169 -7.39 11.67 10.39
C LYS A 169 -8.60 11.67 11.34
N GLU A 170 -9.72 11.08 10.93
CA GLU A 170 -10.94 10.98 11.73
C GLU A 170 -10.73 10.19 13.03
N ARG A 171 -9.85 9.17 12.99
CA ARG A 171 -9.45 8.38 14.17
C ARG A 171 -8.32 9.01 15.00
N ASN A 172 -7.80 10.17 14.60
CA ASN A 172 -6.60 10.78 15.21
C ASN A 172 -5.39 9.82 15.23
N LEU A 173 -5.26 8.98 14.21
CA LEU A 173 -4.10 8.09 14.04
C LEU A 173 -2.96 8.84 13.34
N PRO A 174 -1.69 8.42 13.58
CA PRO A 174 -0.58 8.92 12.79
C PRO A 174 -0.82 8.69 11.30
N VAL A 175 -0.73 9.74 10.51
CA VAL A 175 -0.84 9.67 9.05
C VAL A 175 0.55 9.45 8.48
N PRO A 176 0.86 8.28 7.89
CA PRO A 176 2.15 8.04 7.24
C PRO A 176 2.32 8.93 6.01
N ASP A 177 3.55 9.07 5.53
CA ASP A 177 3.77 9.69 4.23
C ASP A 177 3.06 8.88 3.13
N PHE A 178 2.44 9.56 2.20
CA PHE A 178 1.91 8.93 1.00
C PHE A 178 2.92 9.13 -0.13
N VAL A 179 3.43 8.04 -0.69
CA VAL A 179 4.46 8.01 -1.74
C VAL A 179 3.88 7.36 -2.99
N GLY A 180 3.83 8.11 -4.08
CA GLY A 180 3.32 7.65 -5.36
C GLY A 180 4.43 7.12 -6.25
N LEU A 181 4.29 5.90 -6.77
CA LEU A 181 5.15 5.39 -7.83
C LEU A 181 4.49 5.66 -9.19
N GLY A 182 5.19 6.33 -10.08
CA GLY A 182 4.71 6.77 -11.40
C GLY A 182 4.48 5.63 -12.40
N MET A 183 4.05 4.45 -11.95
CA MET A 183 3.93 3.23 -12.76
C MET A 183 2.93 3.32 -13.90
N ASP A 184 1.88 4.12 -13.74
CA ASP A 184 0.85 4.35 -14.75
C ASP A 184 0.98 5.72 -15.42
N LEU A 185 2.02 6.49 -15.06
CA LEU A 185 2.47 7.67 -15.79
C LEU A 185 3.41 7.18 -16.89
N PHE A 186 3.22 7.59 -18.12
CA PHE A 186 4.04 7.12 -19.25
C PHE A 186 5.37 7.87 -19.40
N SER A 187 5.67 8.81 -18.49
CA SER A 187 6.79 9.72 -18.58
C SER A 187 8.10 9.16 -18.01
N ASP A 188 8.03 8.25 -17.02
CA ASP A 188 9.22 7.85 -16.29
C ASP A 188 9.62 6.40 -16.58
N SER A 189 10.93 6.17 -16.66
CA SER A 189 11.45 4.81 -16.73
C SER A 189 11.26 4.10 -15.38
N THR A 190 11.20 2.78 -15.43
CA THR A 190 11.11 1.96 -14.21
C THR A 190 12.28 2.22 -13.27
N GLU A 191 13.48 2.41 -13.83
CA GLU A 191 14.71 2.69 -13.10
C GLU A 191 14.64 4.04 -12.36
N ALA A 192 14.11 5.09 -13.01
CA ALA A 192 13.94 6.41 -12.39
C ALA A 192 12.96 6.35 -11.21
N ILE A 193 11.85 5.63 -11.35
CA ILE A 193 10.84 5.44 -10.30
C ILE A 193 11.45 4.71 -9.08
N VAL A 194 12.23 3.65 -9.34
CA VAL A 194 12.90 2.88 -8.29
C VAL A 194 13.94 3.71 -7.57
N GLU A 195 14.72 4.51 -8.31
CA GLU A 195 15.75 5.37 -7.73
C GLU A 195 15.17 6.49 -6.87
N GLU A 196 14.05 7.09 -7.29
CA GLU A 196 13.33 8.07 -6.48
C GLU A 196 12.84 7.47 -5.17
N PHE A 197 12.25 6.28 -5.23
CA PHE A 197 11.82 5.57 -4.03
C PHE A 197 13.00 5.18 -3.14
N ARG A 198 14.13 4.76 -3.71
CA ARG A 198 15.36 4.47 -2.95
C ARG A 198 15.82 5.68 -2.15
N LYS A 199 15.92 6.84 -2.80
CA LYS A 199 16.32 8.11 -2.13
C LYS A 199 15.36 8.48 -1.01
N TYR A 200 14.05 8.33 -1.23
CA TYR A 200 13.06 8.55 -0.19
C TYR A 200 13.31 7.63 1.02
N MET A 201 13.55 6.35 0.78
CA MET A 201 13.77 5.37 1.84
C MET A 201 15.11 5.53 2.57
N GLU A 202 16.13 6.11 1.96
CA GLU A 202 17.42 6.41 2.62
C GLU A 202 17.24 7.39 3.78
N GLY A 203 16.30 8.33 3.67
CA GLY A 203 15.96 9.29 4.70
C GLY A 203 15.07 8.76 5.84
N LYS A 204 14.69 7.49 5.82
CA LYS A 204 13.81 6.84 6.81
C LYS A 204 14.56 5.80 7.62
#